data_bc23efd0f83f1245424baa3432c566a2
#
_entry.id   bc23efd0f83f1245424baa3432c566a2
#
_cell.length_a   1.000
_cell.length_b   1.000
_cell.length_c   1.000
_cell.angle_alpha   90.00
_cell.angle_beta   90.00
_cell.angle_gamma   90.00
#
_symmetry.space_group_name_H-M   'P 1'
#
loop_
_entity.id
_entity.type
_entity.pdbx_description
1 polymer ?
#
loop_
_entity_poly.entity_id
_entity_poly.type
_entity_poly.pdbx_seq_one_letter_code
_entity_poly.pdbx_strand_id
1 'polypeptide(L)'
;MDRTCRIDLMKIVIIPILSVLAVLAWCSKSNVDHSKDFTHTGCAETRAAIPDDEPSLLVLQYEDGNLRVTRTNATVNCSVHERGLDCRVQVDGNIIQYVMDYEKDGPDDNCMCAVKKMTSLVTGLEEGKKYDFKYSGIDRNAHYSFTFNKDLHQIIDLNPSED
;
A
#
# COMPACT_ATOMS: atom_id res chain seq x y z
N MET A 1 14.57 12.17 -10.46
CA MET A 1 15.17 11.78 -11.75
C MET A 1 14.12 11.98 -12.82
N ASP A 2 14.19 13.16 -13.44
CA ASP A 2 13.26 13.56 -14.50
C ASP A 2 13.53 12.77 -15.78
N ARG A 3 12.62 11.90 -16.18
CA ARG A 3 12.62 11.34 -17.53
C ARG A 3 11.73 12.21 -18.42
N THR A 4 12.31 13.28 -18.93
CA THR A 4 11.74 14.03 -20.05
C THR A 4 11.66 13.12 -21.28
N CYS A 5 10.43 12.84 -21.72
CA CYS A 5 10.16 12.15 -22.98
C CYS A 5 10.55 13.12 -24.13
N ARG A 6 11.75 12.95 -24.70
CA ARG A 6 12.15 13.65 -25.93
C ARG A 6 11.50 12.95 -27.10
N ILE A 7 10.56 13.63 -27.73
CA ILE A 7 10.04 13.25 -29.05
C ILE A 7 11.01 13.79 -30.09
N ASP A 8 11.73 12.88 -30.75
CA ASP A 8 12.58 13.22 -31.90
C ASP A 8 11.70 13.62 -33.09
N LEU A 9 11.72 14.89 -33.43
CA LEU A 9 10.89 15.53 -34.45
C LEU A 9 11.54 15.46 -35.84
N MET A 10 12.02 14.29 -36.27
CA MET A 10 12.56 14.11 -37.63
C MET A 10 12.13 12.76 -38.22
N LYS A 11 10.88 12.69 -38.66
CA LYS A 11 10.39 11.95 -39.83
C LYS A 11 8.88 12.13 -39.93
N ILE A 12 8.47 13.27 -40.46
CA ILE A 12 7.07 13.51 -40.86
C ILE A 12 6.82 12.68 -42.11
N VAL A 13 6.30 11.48 -41.95
CA VAL A 13 5.56 10.73 -42.97
C VAL A 13 4.10 10.90 -42.61
N ILE A 14 3.33 11.40 -43.57
CA ILE A 14 1.90 11.71 -43.48
C ILE A 14 1.15 10.46 -43.06
N ILE A 15 0.77 10.36 -41.75
CA ILE A 15 -0.12 9.37 -41.20
C ILE A 15 -1.49 10.04 -41.03
N PRO A 16 -2.60 9.41 -41.47
CA PRO A 16 -3.93 10.03 -41.40
C PRO A 16 -4.33 10.33 -39.96
N ILE A 17 -4.94 11.49 -39.78
CA ILE A 17 -5.28 12.15 -38.49
C ILE A 17 -6.03 11.24 -37.47
N LEU A 18 -6.60 10.13 -37.89
CA LEU A 18 -7.33 9.19 -37.04
C LEU A 18 -6.44 8.32 -36.13
N SER A 19 -5.14 8.18 -36.41
CA SER A 19 -4.23 7.38 -35.59
C SER A 19 -3.54 8.14 -34.46
N VAL A 20 -3.61 9.49 -34.48
CA VAL A 20 -2.94 10.34 -33.48
C VAL A 20 -3.72 10.35 -32.16
N LEU A 21 -5.05 10.16 -32.18
CA LEU A 21 -5.87 10.10 -30.94
C LEU A 21 -5.67 8.81 -30.14
N ALA A 22 -5.20 7.73 -30.75
CA ALA A 22 -4.96 6.47 -30.03
C ALA A 22 -3.61 6.45 -29.29
N VAL A 23 -2.63 7.26 -29.70
CA VAL A 23 -1.29 7.29 -29.09
C VAL A 23 -1.24 8.16 -27.84
N LEU A 24 -2.14 9.15 -27.72
CA LEU A 24 -2.19 10.03 -26.55
C LEU A 24 -2.86 9.38 -25.32
N ALA A 25 -3.58 8.28 -25.51
CA ALA A 25 -4.23 7.55 -24.41
C ALA A 25 -3.26 6.61 -23.66
N TRP A 26 -2.03 6.40 -24.14
CA TRP A 26 -1.08 5.46 -23.51
C TRP A 26 -0.04 6.09 -22.60
N CYS A 27 0.04 7.42 -22.54
CA CYS A 27 1.06 8.11 -21.73
C CYS A 27 0.57 8.65 -20.37
N SER A 28 -0.61 8.26 -19.89
CA SER A 28 -1.16 8.83 -18.65
C SER A 28 -1.65 7.77 -17.66
N LYS A 29 -0.80 6.80 -17.30
CA LYS A 29 -0.91 6.21 -15.96
C LYS A 29 0.01 7.01 -15.05
N SER A 30 -0.47 8.15 -14.58
CA SER A 30 0.12 8.79 -13.41
C SER A 30 -0.04 7.81 -12.25
N ASN A 31 1.07 7.30 -11.73
CA ASN A 31 1.08 6.57 -10.47
C ASN A 31 0.74 7.59 -9.36
N VAL A 32 -0.55 7.91 -9.22
CA VAL A 32 -1.02 8.75 -8.13
C VAL A 32 -0.98 7.88 -6.89
N ASP A 33 -0.24 8.31 -5.90
CA ASP A 33 -0.30 7.68 -4.58
C ASP A 33 -1.62 8.08 -3.91
N HIS A 34 -2.43 7.08 -3.60
CA HIS A 34 -3.73 7.23 -2.94
C HIS A 34 -3.63 7.13 -1.41
N SER A 35 -2.43 6.96 -0.84
CA SER A 35 -2.22 6.94 0.60
C SER A 35 -2.26 8.36 1.18
N LYS A 36 -2.89 8.50 2.35
CA LYS A 36 -2.85 9.73 3.16
C LYS A 36 -2.72 9.37 4.63
N ASP A 37 -2.20 10.31 5.39
CA ASP A 37 -2.18 10.28 6.87
C ASP A 37 -1.57 8.99 7.42
N PHE A 38 -0.48 8.50 6.80
CA PHE A 38 0.24 7.34 7.30
C PHE A 38 0.87 7.66 8.65
N THR A 39 0.55 6.86 9.64
CA THR A 39 1.08 6.98 11.00
C THR A 39 1.42 5.60 11.57
N HIS A 40 2.41 5.55 12.47
CA HIS A 40 2.78 4.33 13.17
C HIS A 40 3.27 4.63 14.59
N THR A 41 3.19 3.65 15.47
CA THR A 41 3.60 3.77 16.88
C THR A 41 5.10 3.66 17.12
N GLY A 42 5.88 3.38 16.06
CA GLY A 42 7.29 3.03 16.19
C GLY A 42 7.50 1.62 16.77
N CYS A 43 8.76 1.22 16.83
CA CYS A 43 9.17 0.00 17.52
C CYS A 43 9.01 0.17 19.04
N ALA A 44 8.46 -0.82 19.71
CA ALA A 44 8.51 -0.87 21.16
C ALA A 44 9.99 -1.05 21.60
N GLU A 45 10.45 -0.20 22.52
CA GLU A 45 11.86 -0.16 22.98
C GLU A 45 12.34 -1.46 23.68
N THR A 46 11.43 -2.38 23.95
CA THR A 46 11.78 -3.65 24.57
C THR A 46 11.98 -4.71 23.49
N ARG A 47 13.13 -5.36 23.51
CA ARG A 47 13.44 -6.64 22.84
C ARG A 47 12.50 -7.80 23.23
N ALA A 48 11.39 -7.51 23.88
CA ALA A 48 10.35 -8.47 24.10
C ALA A 48 9.75 -8.80 22.73
N ALA A 49 9.95 -10.01 22.27
CA ALA A 49 9.17 -10.59 21.19
C ALA A 49 7.68 -10.22 21.39
N ILE A 50 6.98 -9.95 20.30
CA ILE A 50 5.51 -9.91 20.34
C ILE A 50 5.14 -11.23 21.03
N PRO A 51 4.34 -11.19 22.11
CA PRO A 51 3.83 -12.44 22.66
C PRO A 51 3.21 -13.24 21.51
N ASP A 52 3.54 -14.52 21.39
CA ASP A 52 3.07 -15.39 20.29
C ASP A 52 1.55 -15.45 20.20
N ASP A 53 0.85 -15.00 21.24
CA ASP A 53 -0.60 -14.96 21.40
C ASP A 53 -1.23 -13.61 20.95
N GLU A 54 -0.45 -12.55 20.66
CA GLU A 54 -1.01 -11.31 20.16
C GLU A 54 -1.34 -11.42 18.64
N PRO A 55 -2.62 -11.27 18.25
CA PRO A 55 -3.00 -11.43 16.85
C PRO A 55 -2.41 -10.33 15.97
N SER A 56 -1.93 -10.74 14.82
CA SER A 56 -1.39 -9.88 13.77
C SER A 56 -2.52 -9.60 12.78
N LEU A 57 -3.17 -8.44 12.89
CA LEU A 57 -4.41 -8.15 12.19
C LEU A 57 -4.24 -7.07 11.10
N LEU A 58 -5.01 -7.21 10.03
CA LEU A 58 -5.27 -6.17 9.06
C LEU A 58 -6.76 -5.81 9.12
N VAL A 59 -7.07 -4.56 9.45
CA VAL A 59 -8.43 -4.06 9.57
C VAL A 59 -8.72 -3.08 8.44
N LEU A 60 -9.79 -3.36 7.68
CA LEU A 60 -10.31 -2.50 6.63
C LEU A 60 -11.62 -1.89 7.09
N GLN A 61 -11.70 -0.58 7.16
CA GLN A 61 -12.87 0.13 7.68
C GLN A 61 -13.21 1.35 6.81
N TYR A 62 -14.51 1.56 6.56
CA TYR A 62 -14.98 2.82 5.98
C TYR A 62 -14.83 3.96 6.99
N GLU A 63 -14.29 5.09 6.54
CA GLU A 63 -14.15 6.30 7.33
C GLU A 63 -14.30 7.55 6.45
N ASP A 64 -15.40 8.26 6.61
CA ASP A 64 -15.67 9.56 5.96
C ASP A 64 -15.38 9.56 4.43
N GLY A 65 -15.86 8.52 3.72
CA GLY A 65 -15.64 8.39 2.27
C GLY A 65 -14.28 7.83 1.87
N ASN A 66 -13.46 7.41 2.83
CA ASN A 66 -12.15 6.80 2.61
C ASN A 66 -12.11 5.39 3.21
N LEU A 67 -11.14 4.60 2.77
CA LEU A 67 -10.84 3.31 3.39
C LEU A 67 -9.71 3.51 4.40
N ARG A 68 -10.02 3.36 5.68
CA ARG A 68 -9.00 3.25 6.72
C ARG A 68 -8.42 1.84 6.71
N VAL A 69 -7.11 1.76 6.57
CA VAL A 69 -6.34 0.51 6.69
C VAL A 69 -5.53 0.58 7.98
N THR A 70 -5.75 -0.38 8.87
CA THR A 70 -4.99 -0.50 10.11
C THR A 70 -4.30 -1.84 10.17
N ARG A 71 -2.99 -1.85 10.36
CA ARG A 71 -2.17 -3.04 10.59
C ARG A 71 -1.73 -3.05 12.06
N THR A 72 -1.92 -4.17 12.75
CA THR A 72 -1.47 -4.33 14.14
C THR A 72 -0.40 -5.41 14.23
N ASN A 73 0.50 -5.24 15.19
CA ASN A 73 1.54 -6.21 15.56
C ASN A 73 2.38 -6.69 14.35
N ALA A 74 2.89 -5.75 13.55
CA ALA A 74 3.83 -6.08 12.48
C ALA A 74 5.22 -6.30 13.04
N THR A 75 5.87 -7.38 12.62
CA THR A 75 7.26 -7.66 12.96
C THR A 75 8.17 -7.01 11.93
N VAL A 76 9.07 -6.15 12.38
CA VAL A 76 10.02 -5.42 11.54
C VAL A 76 11.44 -5.54 12.10
N ASN A 77 12.44 -5.31 11.27
CA ASN A 77 13.83 -5.22 11.74
C ASN A 77 14.01 -3.97 12.61
N CYS A 78 14.81 -4.01 13.65
CA CYS A 78 15.01 -2.86 14.55
C CYS A 78 15.59 -1.64 13.83
N SER A 79 16.38 -1.83 12.77
CA SER A 79 16.93 -0.76 11.96
C SER A 79 15.86 0.08 11.23
N VAL A 80 14.64 -0.43 11.10
CA VAL A 80 13.48 0.32 10.55
C VAL A 80 13.19 1.59 11.35
N HIS A 81 13.50 1.59 12.65
CA HIS A 81 13.35 2.78 13.48
C HIS A 81 14.16 3.98 12.98
N GLU A 82 15.32 3.73 12.38
CA GLU A 82 16.21 4.75 11.81
C GLU A 82 15.85 5.09 10.36
N ARG A 83 15.28 4.13 9.61
CA ARG A 83 15.02 4.24 8.17
C ARG A 83 13.61 4.74 7.82
N GLY A 84 12.72 4.70 8.80
CA GLY A 84 11.31 5.05 8.60
C GLY A 84 10.50 3.97 7.87
N LEU A 85 9.25 3.90 8.24
CA LEU A 85 8.23 3.10 7.54
C LEU A 85 7.55 3.97 6.50
N ASP A 86 7.23 3.40 5.35
CA ASP A 86 6.51 4.05 4.26
C ASP A 86 5.29 3.23 3.82
N CYS A 87 4.28 3.92 3.32
CA CYS A 87 3.08 3.30 2.80
C CYS A 87 2.75 3.91 1.45
N ARG A 88 2.62 3.06 0.43
CA ARG A 88 2.26 3.46 -0.93
C ARG A 88 1.01 2.71 -1.38
N VAL A 89 0.06 3.45 -1.95
CA VAL A 89 -1.20 2.88 -2.41
C VAL A 89 -1.47 3.27 -3.85
N GLN A 90 -1.72 2.28 -4.68
CA GLN A 90 -2.13 2.47 -6.07
C GLN A 90 -3.53 1.87 -6.27
N VAL A 91 -4.41 2.61 -6.92
CA VAL A 91 -5.75 2.15 -7.28
C VAL A 91 -5.85 2.10 -8.80
N ASP A 92 -6.02 0.90 -9.36
CA ASP A 92 -6.19 0.67 -10.79
C ASP A 92 -7.53 -0.05 -11.05
N GLY A 93 -8.52 0.70 -11.48
CA GLY A 93 -9.87 0.18 -11.68
C GLY A 93 -10.52 -0.29 -10.38
N ASN A 94 -10.58 -1.60 -10.17
CA ASN A 94 -11.09 -2.23 -8.95
C ASN A 94 -9.99 -2.91 -8.11
N ILE A 95 -8.72 -2.74 -8.48
CA ILE A 95 -7.60 -3.33 -7.76
C ILE A 95 -6.95 -2.24 -6.91
N ILE A 96 -6.82 -2.48 -5.62
CA ILE A 96 -6.05 -1.68 -4.68
C ILE A 96 -4.76 -2.44 -4.37
N GLN A 97 -3.62 -1.87 -4.76
CA GLN A 97 -2.30 -2.36 -4.38
C GLN A 97 -1.81 -1.52 -3.20
N TYR A 98 -1.71 -2.12 -2.04
CA TYR A 98 -1.29 -1.50 -0.80
C TYR A 98 0.06 -2.08 -0.39
N VAL A 99 1.10 -1.27 -0.44
CA VAL A 99 2.48 -1.67 -0.14
C VAL A 99 2.96 -0.93 1.09
N MET A 100 3.39 -1.68 2.09
CA MET A 100 4.02 -1.18 3.30
C MET A 100 5.47 -1.67 3.31
N ASP A 101 6.40 -0.74 3.29
CA ASP A 101 7.82 -1.01 3.15
C ASP A 101 8.64 -0.06 4.03
N TYR A 102 9.94 -0.21 4.02
CA TYR A 102 10.88 0.68 4.67
C TYR A 102 12.11 0.88 3.78
N GLU A 103 12.83 1.96 4.01
CA GLU A 103 14.06 2.25 3.29
C GLU A 103 15.11 1.17 3.58
N LYS A 104 15.61 0.50 2.53
CA LYS A 104 16.51 -0.66 2.64
C LYS A 104 18.01 -0.30 2.60
N ASP A 105 18.33 1.00 2.64
CA ASP A 105 19.69 1.47 2.58
C ASP A 105 20.40 1.23 3.92
N GLY A 106 21.25 0.22 3.97
CA GLY A 106 22.06 -0.15 5.11
C GLY A 106 21.84 -1.59 5.59
N PRO A 107 22.70 -2.10 6.48
CA PRO A 107 22.60 -3.45 7.02
C PRO A 107 21.38 -3.57 7.94
N ASP A 108 20.78 -4.74 7.97
CA ASP A 108 19.79 -5.07 8.98
C ASP A 108 20.47 -5.34 10.33
N ASP A 109 19.83 -4.89 11.41
CA ASP A 109 20.25 -5.25 12.76
C ASP A 109 19.88 -6.72 13.06
N ASN A 110 20.66 -7.35 13.93
CA ASN A 110 20.36 -8.71 14.42
C ASN A 110 19.23 -8.70 15.47
N CYS A 111 18.22 -7.85 15.27
CA CYS A 111 17.06 -7.81 16.14
C CYS A 111 15.78 -7.56 15.36
N MET A 112 14.66 -8.05 15.92
CA MET A 112 13.32 -7.80 15.42
C MET A 112 12.53 -7.05 16.49
N CYS A 113 11.66 -6.15 16.07
CA CYS A 113 10.76 -5.43 16.96
C CYS A 113 9.32 -5.44 16.44
N ALA A 114 8.38 -5.14 17.33
CA ALA A 114 6.97 -5.05 17.00
C ALA A 114 6.54 -3.60 16.81
N VAL A 115 5.94 -3.30 15.67
CA VAL A 115 5.15 -2.08 15.48
C VAL A 115 3.71 -2.41 15.82
N LYS A 116 3.24 -1.88 16.96
CA LYS A 116 1.92 -2.22 17.52
C LYS A 116 0.77 -1.77 16.63
N LYS A 117 0.92 -0.62 15.95
CA LYS A 117 -0.13 -0.07 15.10
C LYS A 117 0.45 0.79 13.97
N MET A 118 -0.01 0.53 12.76
CA MET A 118 0.18 1.37 11.59
C MET A 118 -1.18 1.67 10.98
N THR A 119 -1.41 2.89 10.54
CA THR A 119 -2.70 3.33 10.00
C THR A 119 -2.49 4.26 8.83
N SER A 120 -3.30 4.13 7.79
CA SER A 120 -3.38 5.09 6.67
C SER A 120 -4.81 5.18 6.14
N LEU A 121 -5.09 6.22 5.36
CA LEU A 121 -6.32 6.38 4.60
C LEU A 121 -6.03 6.16 3.11
N VAL A 122 -6.86 5.33 2.47
CA VAL A 122 -6.89 5.17 1.01
C VAL A 122 -8.03 6.00 0.46
N THR A 123 -7.70 6.91 -0.43
CA THR A 123 -8.63 7.90 -1.00
C THR A 123 -9.03 7.57 -2.43
N GLY A 124 -10.11 8.19 -2.93
CA GLY A 124 -10.53 8.07 -4.33
C GLY A 124 -11.29 6.78 -4.65
N LEU A 125 -11.82 6.07 -3.65
CA LEU A 125 -12.66 4.91 -3.84
C LEU A 125 -14.13 5.34 -4.06
N GLU A 126 -14.85 4.55 -4.87
CA GLU A 126 -16.26 4.75 -5.18
C GLU A 126 -17.14 3.89 -4.27
N GLU A 127 -18.09 4.52 -3.57
CA GLU A 127 -19.05 3.81 -2.71
C GLU A 127 -19.92 2.85 -3.53
N GLY A 128 -20.15 1.65 -3.02
CA GLY A 128 -20.90 0.58 -3.67
C GLY A 128 -20.06 -0.29 -4.62
N LYS A 129 -18.86 0.10 -4.96
CA LYS A 129 -17.98 -0.66 -5.84
C LYS A 129 -17.27 -1.78 -5.11
N LYS A 130 -17.10 -2.92 -5.80
CA LYS A 130 -16.31 -4.05 -5.31
C LYS A 130 -14.83 -3.85 -5.66
N TYR A 131 -13.96 -4.03 -4.67
CA TYR A 131 -12.52 -3.93 -4.82
C TYR A 131 -11.81 -5.23 -4.43
N ASP A 132 -10.69 -5.50 -5.12
CA ASP A 132 -9.72 -6.52 -4.80
C ASP A 132 -8.51 -5.86 -4.15
N PHE A 133 -8.36 -6.05 -2.85
CA PHE A 133 -7.31 -5.45 -2.03
C PHE A 133 -6.12 -6.42 -1.91
N LYS A 134 -4.98 -5.98 -2.43
CA LYS A 134 -3.71 -6.71 -2.38
C LYS A 134 -2.79 -5.99 -1.41
N TYR A 135 -2.64 -6.56 -0.24
CA TYR A 135 -1.72 -6.09 0.79
C TYR A 135 -0.36 -6.76 0.64
N SER A 136 0.69 -5.97 0.52
CA SER A 136 2.08 -6.41 0.59
C SER A 136 2.73 -5.68 1.77
N GLY A 137 2.85 -6.36 2.87
CA GLY A 137 3.46 -5.85 4.09
C GLY A 137 4.93 -6.26 4.19
N ILE A 138 5.59 -5.75 5.22
CA ILE A 138 7.01 -6.03 5.51
C ILE A 138 7.19 -7.49 5.89
N ASP A 139 6.27 -8.03 6.68
CA ASP A 139 6.32 -9.37 7.28
C ASP A 139 5.28 -10.33 6.69
N ARG A 140 4.17 -9.83 6.15
CA ARG A 140 3.04 -10.63 5.67
C ARG A 140 2.40 -10.05 4.44
N ASN A 141 1.78 -10.92 3.63
CA ASN A 141 0.96 -10.53 2.49
C ASN A 141 -0.47 -11.03 2.70
N ALA A 142 -1.44 -10.31 2.13
CA ALA A 142 -2.84 -10.73 2.13
C ALA A 142 -3.55 -10.30 0.85
N HIS A 143 -4.62 -11.05 0.51
CA HIS A 143 -5.51 -10.70 -0.59
C HIS A 143 -6.95 -10.85 -0.11
N TYR A 144 -7.74 -9.80 -0.28
CA TYR A 144 -9.12 -9.76 0.18
C TYR A 144 -10.01 -8.96 -0.78
N SER A 145 -11.24 -9.44 -1.01
CA SER A 145 -12.24 -8.72 -1.82
C SER A 145 -13.34 -8.19 -0.93
N PHE A 146 -13.73 -6.92 -1.12
CA PHE A 146 -14.81 -6.29 -0.35
C PHE A 146 -15.62 -5.33 -1.22
N THR A 147 -16.83 -4.98 -0.77
CA THR A 147 -17.59 -3.87 -1.31
C THR A 147 -17.37 -2.65 -0.44
N PHE A 148 -16.91 -1.55 -1.04
CA PHE A 148 -16.66 -0.30 -0.31
C PHE A 148 -17.99 0.40 -0.01
N ASN A 149 -18.38 0.40 1.24
CA ASN A 149 -19.61 1.04 1.72
C ASN A 149 -19.47 1.44 3.20
N LYS A 150 -20.46 2.16 3.72
CA LYS A 150 -20.46 2.68 5.09
C LYS A 150 -20.44 1.61 6.19
N ASP A 151 -20.87 0.39 5.86
CA ASP A 151 -20.88 -0.73 6.82
C ASP A 151 -19.58 -1.54 6.78
N LEU A 152 -18.62 -1.16 5.92
CA LEU A 152 -17.36 -1.87 5.79
C LEU A 152 -16.57 -1.82 7.12
N HIS A 153 -16.46 -2.96 7.75
CA HIS A 153 -15.58 -3.23 8.87
C HIS A 153 -15.13 -4.69 8.79
N GLN A 154 -13.96 -4.90 8.24
CA GLN A 154 -13.41 -6.24 8.01
C GLN A 154 -12.12 -6.42 8.78
N ILE A 155 -12.01 -7.53 9.49
CA ILE A 155 -10.83 -7.94 10.23
C ILE A 155 -10.27 -9.19 9.55
N ILE A 156 -8.99 -9.13 9.18
CA ILE A 156 -8.26 -10.22 8.52
C ILE A 156 -7.12 -10.60 9.46
N ASP A 157 -7.12 -11.84 9.93
CA ASP A 157 -6.00 -12.39 10.68
C ASP A 157 -4.86 -12.73 9.70
N LEU A 158 -3.68 -12.23 10.00
CA LEU A 158 -2.47 -12.46 9.19
C LEU A 158 -1.58 -13.55 9.80
N ASN A 159 -1.89 -14.06 10.97
CA ASN A 159 -1.22 -15.24 11.50
C ASN A 159 -1.68 -16.46 10.71
N PRO A 160 -0.78 -17.26 10.10
CA PRO A 160 -1.20 -18.51 9.51
C PRO A 160 -1.76 -19.41 10.63
N SER A 161 -2.99 -19.90 10.44
CA SER A 161 -3.42 -21.07 11.21
C SER A 161 -2.46 -22.20 10.88
N GLU A 162 -1.81 -22.77 11.87
CA GLU A 162 -1.11 -24.04 11.72
C GLU A 162 -2.19 -25.12 11.48
N ASP A 163 -2.53 -25.36 10.19
CA ASP A 163 -3.35 -26.49 9.76
C ASP A 163 -2.45 -27.71 9.49
#